data_83b3a915603d0c76f71026fe8fdaea71
#
_entry.id   83b3a915603d0c76f71026fe8fdaea71
#
_cell.length_a   1.000
_cell.length_b   1.000
_cell.length_c   1.000
_cell.angle_alpha   90.00
_cell.angle_beta   90.00
_cell.angle_gamma   90.00
#
_symmetry.space_group_name_H-M   'P 1'
#
loop_
_entity.id
_entity.type
_entity.pdbx_description
1 polymer ?
#
loop_
_entity_poly.entity_id
_entity_poly.type
_entity_poly.pdbx_seq_one_letter_code
_entity_poly.pdbx_strand_id
1 'polypeptide(L)'
;LAGFSFGAFVASHALAHTWADRPARKVVLVGTAASRFAVAPLPPQAHEATLVLHGEQDDTVPLHSVMDWARPQSLPVTVIPGVEHFFHGQLPLLKSLVVRHLHA
;
A
#
# COMPACT_ATOMS: atom_id res chain seq x y z
N LEU A 1 7.30 -1.28 8.20
CA LEU A 1 5.87 -1.13 8.50
C LEU A 1 5.05 -1.65 7.32
N ALA A 2 4.12 -2.50 7.58
CA ALA A 2 3.28 -3.09 6.55
C ALA A 2 1.81 -3.05 6.97
N GLY A 3 0.92 -2.91 5.99
CA GLY A 3 -0.52 -2.96 6.23
C GLY A 3 -1.24 -3.59 5.05
N PHE A 4 -2.25 -4.41 5.35
CA PHE A 4 -3.12 -5.01 4.36
C PHE A 4 -4.56 -4.56 4.62
N SER A 5 -5.24 -4.06 3.60
CA SER A 5 -6.63 -3.65 3.66
C SER A 5 -6.85 -2.59 4.76
N PHE A 6 -7.64 -2.91 5.82
CA PHE A 6 -7.83 -2.01 6.95
C PHE A 6 -6.49 -1.67 7.63
N GLY A 7 -5.55 -2.63 7.68
CA GLY A 7 -4.21 -2.39 8.21
C GLY A 7 -3.44 -1.32 7.46
N ALA A 8 -3.70 -1.15 6.16
CA ALA A 8 -3.09 -0.05 5.40
C ALA A 8 -3.60 1.30 5.86
N PHE A 9 -4.89 1.41 6.19
CA PHE A 9 -5.47 2.62 6.79
C PHE A 9 -4.78 2.93 8.12
N VAL A 10 -4.65 1.94 9.02
CA VAL A 10 -3.98 2.13 10.31
C VAL A 10 -2.51 2.53 10.10
N ALA A 11 -1.80 1.85 9.21
CA ALA A 11 -0.39 2.14 8.93
C ALA A 11 -0.19 3.55 8.41
N SER A 12 -1.07 4.04 7.52
CA SER A 12 -0.96 5.38 6.96
C SER A 12 -1.08 6.44 8.05
N HIS A 13 -2.02 6.27 9.00
CA HIS A 13 -2.18 7.21 10.11
C HIS A 13 -1.02 7.12 11.09
N ALA A 14 -0.50 5.92 11.37
CA ALA A 14 0.67 5.76 12.21
C ALA A 14 1.87 6.49 11.61
N LEU A 15 2.11 6.36 10.31
CA LEU A 15 3.20 7.07 9.63
C LEU A 15 3.04 8.58 9.73
N ALA A 16 1.82 9.09 9.48
CA ALA A 16 1.56 10.52 9.53
C ALA A 16 1.85 11.10 10.91
N HIS A 17 1.54 10.36 11.98
CA HIS A 17 1.71 10.83 13.35
C HIS A 17 3.11 10.63 13.91
N THR A 18 3.84 9.61 13.46
CA THR A 18 5.09 9.22 14.10
C THR A 18 6.34 9.39 13.22
N TRP A 19 6.18 9.82 11.96
CA TRP A 19 7.31 9.85 11.03
C TRP A 19 8.49 10.69 11.53
N ALA A 20 8.21 11.85 12.12
CA ALA A 20 9.26 12.76 12.61
C ALA A 20 10.10 12.12 13.71
N ASP A 21 9.47 11.32 14.60
CA ASP A 21 10.13 10.69 15.73
C ASP A 21 10.67 9.30 15.39
N ARG A 22 9.93 8.55 14.57
CA ARG A 22 10.24 7.15 14.21
C ARG A 22 9.97 6.88 12.75
N PRO A 23 10.81 7.35 11.82
CA PRO A 23 10.63 7.06 10.41
C PRO A 23 10.82 5.56 10.14
N ALA A 24 9.91 4.99 9.35
CA ALA A 24 10.02 3.60 8.94
C ALA A 24 11.08 3.45 7.84
N ARG A 25 11.91 2.41 7.90
CA ARG A 25 12.91 2.13 6.85
C ARG A 25 12.25 1.69 5.55
N LYS A 26 11.23 0.86 5.66
CA LYS A 26 10.46 0.34 4.53
C LYS A 26 8.99 0.31 4.89
N VAL A 27 8.16 0.58 3.90
CA VAL A 27 6.70 0.59 4.05
C VAL A 27 6.10 -0.27 2.95
N VAL A 28 5.17 -1.14 3.30
CA VAL A 28 4.42 -1.97 2.35
C VAL A 28 2.93 -1.81 2.63
N LEU A 29 2.18 -1.38 1.64
CA LEU A 29 0.72 -1.25 1.74
C LEU A 29 0.09 -2.12 0.66
N VAL A 30 -0.76 -3.05 1.05
CA VAL A 30 -1.41 -4.00 0.14
C VAL A 30 -2.92 -3.90 0.30
N GLY A 31 -3.64 -3.80 -0.82
CA GLY A 31 -5.10 -3.71 -0.80
C GLY A 31 -5.58 -2.52 0.01
N THR A 32 -4.96 -1.36 -0.18
CA THR A 32 -5.19 -0.16 0.62
C THR A 32 -6.66 0.26 0.60
N ALA A 33 -7.30 0.30 1.78
CA ALA A 33 -8.76 0.43 1.93
C ALA A 33 -9.28 1.86 1.72
N ALA A 34 -8.80 2.55 0.68
CA ALA A 34 -9.12 3.95 0.40
C ALA A 34 -10.59 4.21 0.06
N SER A 35 -11.32 3.18 -0.38
CA SER A 35 -12.75 3.30 -0.69
C SER A 35 -13.65 3.25 0.54
N ARG A 36 -13.13 2.78 1.67
CA ARG A 36 -13.92 2.54 2.89
C ARG A 36 -13.48 3.41 4.06
N PHE A 37 -12.25 3.87 4.05
CA PHE A 37 -11.65 4.61 5.16
C PHE A 37 -10.87 5.80 4.62
N ALA A 38 -10.73 6.83 5.46
CA ALA A 38 -9.93 8.00 5.11
C ALA A 38 -8.44 7.68 5.31
N VAL A 39 -7.85 6.97 4.35
CA VAL A 39 -6.42 6.62 4.38
C VAL A 39 -5.60 7.90 4.31
N ALA A 40 -4.69 8.09 5.27
CA ALA A 40 -3.90 9.31 5.34
C ALA A 40 -2.89 9.37 4.18
N PRO A 41 -2.61 10.57 3.63
CA PRO A 41 -1.49 10.74 2.71
C PRO A 41 -0.19 10.39 3.44
N LEU A 42 0.76 9.80 2.72
CA LEU A 42 2.05 9.46 3.31
C LEU A 42 2.96 10.68 3.35
N PRO A 43 3.83 10.78 4.37
CA PRO A 43 4.86 11.83 4.35
C PRO A 43 5.69 11.71 3.06
N PRO A 44 6.00 12.83 2.38
CA PRO A 44 6.78 12.78 1.14
C PRO A 44 8.10 12.04 1.30
N GLN A 45 8.72 12.12 2.47
CA GLN A 45 9.97 11.44 2.78
C GLN A 45 9.83 9.91 2.80
N ALA A 46 8.60 9.41 2.96
CA ALA A 46 8.33 7.96 2.99
C ALA A 46 8.15 7.36 1.59
N HIS A 47 7.95 8.19 0.56
CA HIS A 47 7.55 7.70 -0.78
C HIS A 47 8.56 6.73 -1.38
N GLU A 48 9.84 7.04 -1.30
CA GLU A 48 10.89 6.16 -1.85
C GLU A 48 10.98 4.82 -1.14
N ALA A 49 10.61 4.79 0.14
CA ALA A 49 10.65 3.58 0.96
C ALA A 49 9.36 2.77 0.89
N THR A 50 8.37 3.24 0.13
CA THR A 50 7.02 2.67 0.12
C THR A 50 6.75 1.84 -1.13
N LEU A 51 6.24 0.63 -0.92
CA LEU A 51 5.67 -0.21 -1.98
C LEU A 51 4.17 -0.28 -1.75
N VAL A 52 3.39 0.19 -2.73
CA VAL A 52 1.93 0.06 -2.74
C VAL A 52 1.57 -1.00 -3.76
N LEU A 53 0.97 -2.09 -3.29
CA LEU A 53 0.56 -3.22 -4.14
C LEU A 53 -0.96 -3.32 -4.17
N HIS A 54 -1.51 -3.50 -5.36
CA HIS A 54 -2.95 -3.63 -5.51
C HIS A 54 -3.30 -4.59 -6.65
N GLY A 55 -4.27 -5.46 -6.41
CA GLY A 55 -4.78 -6.36 -7.45
C GLY A 55 -5.67 -5.61 -8.43
N GLU A 56 -5.45 -5.82 -9.71
CA GLU A 56 -6.26 -5.18 -10.75
C GLU A 56 -7.74 -5.49 -10.61
N GLN A 57 -8.07 -6.71 -10.18
CA GLN A 57 -9.45 -7.22 -10.04
C GLN A 57 -9.94 -7.19 -8.59
N ASP A 58 -9.35 -6.34 -7.75
CA ASP A 58 -9.80 -6.19 -6.37
C ASP A 58 -11.22 -5.63 -6.35
N ASP A 59 -12.19 -6.44 -5.94
CA ASP A 59 -13.59 -6.09 -5.86
C ASP A 59 -13.99 -5.55 -4.47
N THR A 60 -13.14 -5.74 -3.48
CA THR A 60 -13.32 -5.20 -2.12
C THR A 60 -12.87 -3.74 -2.07
N VAL A 61 -11.69 -3.46 -2.65
CA VAL A 61 -11.16 -2.10 -2.78
C VAL A 61 -10.86 -1.86 -4.26
N PRO A 62 -11.76 -1.23 -5.01
CA PRO A 62 -11.54 -1.00 -6.44
C PRO A 62 -10.24 -0.23 -6.70
N LEU A 63 -9.54 -0.60 -7.76
CA LEU A 63 -8.26 0.03 -8.11
C LEU A 63 -8.36 1.55 -8.23
N HIS A 64 -9.47 2.06 -8.81
CA HIS A 64 -9.64 3.50 -8.99
C HIS A 64 -9.58 4.27 -7.67
N SER A 65 -10.08 3.69 -6.56
CA SER A 65 -10.07 4.37 -5.27
C SER A 65 -8.65 4.51 -4.72
N VAL A 66 -7.79 3.50 -4.92
CA VAL A 66 -6.38 3.59 -4.55
C VAL A 66 -5.65 4.60 -5.44
N MET A 67 -5.95 4.61 -6.73
CA MET A 67 -5.37 5.59 -7.65
C MET A 67 -5.78 7.02 -7.28
N ASP A 68 -7.03 7.23 -6.88
CA ASP A 68 -7.51 8.54 -6.44
C ASP A 68 -6.79 9.02 -5.17
N TRP A 69 -6.47 8.09 -4.27
CA TRP A 69 -5.69 8.39 -3.06
C TRP A 69 -4.21 8.68 -3.40
N ALA A 70 -3.64 7.91 -4.31
CA ALA A 70 -2.21 8.00 -4.65
C ALA A 70 -1.88 9.19 -5.55
N ARG A 71 -2.78 9.55 -6.47
CA ARG A 71 -2.51 10.54 -7.52
C ARG A 71 -2.17 11.92 -6.99
N PRO A 72 -2.90 12.50 -6.01
CA PRO A 72 -2.57 13.84 -5.51
C PRO A 72 -1.17 13.93 -4.90
N GLN A 73 -0.64 12.83 -4.40
CA GLN A 73 0.70 12.79 -3.79
C GLN A 73 1.75 12.18 -4.73
N SER A 74 1.39 11.88 -5.97
CA SER A 74 2.28 11.29 -6.97
C SER A 74 2.96 10.00 -6.48
N LEU A 75 2.23 9.20 -5.71
CA LEU A 75 2.74 7.95 -5.15
C LEU A 75 2.51 6.80 -6.16
N PRO A 76 3.57 6.10 -6.59
CA PRO A 76 3.41 4.97 -7.51
C PRO A 76 2.61 3.82 -6.89
N VAL A 77 1.83 3.15 -7.72
CA VAL A 77 1.07 1.97 -7.33
C VAL A 77 1.47 0.82 -8.26
N THR A 78 1.92 -0.28 -7.67
CA THR A 78 2.22 -1.50 -8.43
C THR A 78 0.94 -2.33 -8.54
N VAL A 79 0.45 -2.50 -9.77
CA VAL A 79 -0.78 -3.22 -10.05
C VAL A 79 -0.45 -4.62 -10.54
N ILE A 80 -1.08 -5.63 -9.93
CA ILE A 80 -0.90 -7.02 -10.34
C ILE A 80 -2.09 -7.43 -11.21
N PRO A 81 -1.85 -7.74 -12.50
CA PRO A 81 -2.93 -8.09 -13.42
C PRO A 81 -3.72 -9.32 -12.97
N GLY A 82 -5.04 -9.25 -13.08
CA GLY A 82 -5.93 -10.38 -12.86
C GLY A 82 -6.09 -10.83 -11.40
N VAL A 83 -5.48 -10.11 -10.45
CA VAL A 83 -5.47 -10.53 -9.05
C VAL A 83 -6.56 -9.79 -8.27
N GLU A 84 -7.29 -10.52 -7.43
CA GLU A 84 -8.31 -9.98 -6.55
C GLU A 84 -7.73 -9.60 -5.17
N HIS A 85 -8.58 -9.15 -4.24
CA HIS A 85 -8.15 -8.55 -2.95
C HIS A 85 -7.23 -9.46 -2.13
N PHE A 86 -7.48 -10.77 -2.12
CA PHE A 86 -6.75 -11.72 -1.28
C PHE A 86 -5.60 -12.43 -2.00
N PHE A 87 -5.32 -12.06 -3.23
CA PHE A 87 -4.22 -12.64 -4.02
C PHE A 87 -4.29 -14.16 -4.13
N HIS A 88 -5.51 -14.73 -4.30
CA HIS A 88 -5.66 -16.17 -4.47
C HIS A 88 -4.86 -16.67 -5.67
N GLY A 89 -4.05 -17.73 -5.44
CA GLY A 89 -3.19 -18.29 -6.47
C GLY A 89 -1.93 -17.48 -6.78
N GLN A 90 -1.74 -16.31 -6.14
CA GLN A 90 -0.60 -15.43 -6.38
C GLN A 90 0.13 -15.01 -5.10
N LEU A 91 -0.07 -15.76 -4.02
CA LEU A 91 0.64 -15.48 -2.76
C LEU A 91 2.16 -15.59 -2.90
N PRO A 92 2.73 -16.56 -3.68
CA PRO A 92 4.17 -16.59 -3.90
C PRO A 92 4.69 -15.33 -4.60
N LEU A 93 3.94 -14.79 -5.57
CA LEU A 93 4.32 -13.54 -6.24
C LEU A 93 4.29 -12.37 -5.26
N LEU A 94 3.22 -12.26 -4.46
CA LEU A 94 3.12 -11.22 -3.44
C LEU A 94 4.30 -11.27 -2.49
N LYS A 95 4.63 -12.47 -1.99
CA LYS A 95 5.77 -12.67 -1.11
C LYS A 95 7.07 -12.21 -1.77
N SER A 96 7.28 -12.60 -3.04
CA SER A 96 8.50 -12.25 -3.78
C SER A 96 8.66 -10.73 -3.91
N LEU A 97 7.59 -10.03 -4.26
CA LEU A 97 7.63 -8.57 -4.40
C LEU A 97 7.92 -7.87 -3.08
N VAL A 98 7.29 -8.33 -2.00
CA VAL A 98 7.50 -7.76 -0.67
C VAL A 98 8.93 -8.01 -0.19
N VAL A 99 9.43 -9.24 -0.32
CA VAL A 99 10.80 -9.59 0.10
C VAL A 99 11.82 -8.77 -0.68
N ARG A 100 11.64 -8.63 -2.00
CA ARG A 100 12.53 -7.82 -2.83
C ARG A 100 12.57 -6.37 -2.36
N HIS A 101 11.41 -5.81 -2.04
CA HIS A 101 11.33 -4.43 -1.55
C HIS A 101 12.04 -4.27 -0.21
N LEU A 102 11.85 -5.22 0.71
CA LEU A 102 12.46 -5.16 2.04
C LEU A 102 13.99 -5.24 1.99
N HIS A 103 14.54 -5.86 0.95
CA HIS A 103 15.99 -6.03 0.77
C HIS A 103 16.62 -5.02 -0.20
N ALA A 104 15.81 -4.13 -0.75
CA ALA A 104 16.30 -3.13 -1.71
C ALA A 104 17.15 -2.05 -1.05
#